data_391cf298dc9c32d8a2904511964384a6
#
_entry.id   391cf298dc9c32d8a2904511964384a6
#
_cell.length_a   1.000
_cell.length_b   1.000
_cell.length_c   1.000
_cell.angle_alpha   90.00
_cell.angle_beta   90.00
_cell.angle_gamma   90.00
#
_symmetry.space_group_name_H-M   'P 1'
#
loop_
_entity.id
_entity.type
_entity.pdbx_description
1 polymer ?
#
loop_
_entity_poly.entity_id
_entity_poly.type
_entity_poly.pdbx_seq_one_letter_code
_entity_poly.pdbx_strand_id
1 'polypeptide(L)'
;MAKVGYIFNSEQYDTFTFDRAWMEKYGCCRIIEDSASQEKTRPEWKQLMDCLERGDELVISKFSNALRGIRELAMFLEFCRVKVIRVISIQDKIDSKGELFPSTSIADVLFMFGSLSEEVVALRKATAHVEYIKSGIKPAKSSTPKKGIDRERNIVNMYNNNYTIDDIWKVSGFRSRSSVFRILNKYGVKLNRG
;
A
#
# COMPACT_ATOMS: atom_id res chain seq x y z
N MET A 1 24.82 5.84 20.71
CA MET A 1 24.48 5.45 19.33
C MET A 1 24.08 3.99 19.36
N ALA A 2 22.80 3.72 19.32
CA ALA A 2 22.26 2.37 19.28
C ALA A 2 22.15 1.91 17.81
N LYS A 3 22.31 0.61 17.57
CA LYS A 3 22.02 -0.03 16.29
C LYS A 3 20.73 -0.83 16.44
N VAL A 4 19.71 -0.45 15.72
CA VAL A 4 18.37 -1.08 15.84
C VAL A 4 17.92 -1.62 14.49
N GLY A 5 17.47 -2.87 14.48
CA GLY A 5 16.92 -3.52 13.32
C GLY A 5 15.40 -3.47 13.31
N TYR A 6 14.80 -3.36 12.13
CA TYR A 6 13.36 -3.52 11.93
C TYR A 6 13.07 -4.47 10.78
N ILE A 7 12.19 -5.43 11.04
CA ILE A 7 11.73 -6.42 10.06
C ILE A 7 10.20 -6.45 10.05
N PHE A 8 9.62 -6.35 8.87
CA PHE A 8 8.22 -6.68 8.68
C PHE A 8 8.11 -8.14 8.25
N ASN A 9 7.62 -8.98 9.16
CA ASN A 9 7.52 -10.42 8.92
C ASN A 9 6.28 -10.72 8.07
N SER A 10 6.51 -10.98 6.79
CA SER A 10 5.51 -11.43 5.84
C SER A 10 5.99 -12.76 5.25
N GLU A 11 5.13 -13.78 5.21
CA GLU A 11 5.45 -15.11 4.64
C GLU A 11 5.93 -15.09 3.19
N GLN A 12 5.83 -13.96 2.53
CA GLN A 12 6.28 -13.77 1.16
C GLN A 12 7.74 -13.32 1.04
N TYR A 13 8.38 -13.02 2.16
CA TYR A 13 9.78 -12.68 2.19
C TYR A 13 10.59 -13.87 2.71
N ASP A 14 11.12 -14.65 1.77
CA ASP A 14 12.06 -15.75 2.08
C ASP A 14 13.36 -15.25 2.73
N THR A 15 13.53 -13.91 2.74
CA THR A 15 14.75 -13.27 3.27
C THR A 15 14.74 -13.02 4.77
N PHE A 16 13.65 -13.28 5.48
CA PHE A 16 13.51 -12.98 6.91
C PHE A 16 14.66 -13.50 7.76
N THR A 17 15.00 -14.78 7.62
CA THR A 17 16.09 -15.41 8.37
C THR A 17 17.45 -14.84 8.02
N PHE A 18 17.67 -14.53 6.75
CA PHE A 18 18.88 -13.90 6.25
C PHE A 18 19.03 -12.48 6.78
N ASP A 19 17.98 -11.67 6.69
CA ASP A 19 17.99 -10.28 7.14
C ASP A 19 18.22 -10.19 8.65
N ARG A 20 17.58 -11.08 9.41
CA ARG A 20 17.79 -11.17 10.86
C ARG A 20 19.23 -11.52 11.20
N ALA A 21 19.78 -12.56 10.58
CA ALA A 21 21.17 -12.96 10.79
C ALA A 21 22.15 -11.85 10.37
N TRP A 22 21.84 -11.13 9.32
CA TRP A 22 22.63 -9.97 8.89
C TRP A 22 22.61 -8.86 9.95
N MET A 23 21.43 -8.52 10.50
CA MET A 23 21.29 -7.50 11.55
C MET A 23 22.04 -7.89 12.84
N GLU A 24 21.96 -9.17 13.23
CA GLU A 24 22.69 -9.71 14.38
C GLU A 24 24.21 -9.61 14.16
N LYS A 25 24.69 -10.00 13.00
CA LYS A 25 26.12 -9.89 12.63
C LYS A 25 26.58 -8.44 12.55
N TYR A 26 25.75 -7.53 12.11
CA TYR A 26 26.03 -6.09 12.07
C TYR A 26 26.11 -5.48 13.48
N GLY A 27 25.57 -6.16 14.47
CA GLY A 27 25.60 -5.75 15.88
C GLY A 27 24.41 -4.91 16.29
N CYS A 28 23.22 -5.15 15.68
CA CYS A 28 21.98 -4.56 16.19
C CYS A 28 21.71 -5.06 17.61
N CYS A 29 21.63 -4.13 18.56
CA CYS A 29 21.34 -4.46 19.96
C CYS A 29 19.88 -4.86 20.19
N ARG A 30 18.99 -4.48 19.29
CA ARG A 30 17.57 -4.79 19.29
C ARG A 30 17.07 -4.97 17.86
N ILE A 31 16.29 -6.04 17.62
CA ILE A 31 15.59 -6.28 16.35
C ILE A 31 14.11 -6.32 16.67
N ILE A 32 13.35 -5.46 16.01
CA ILE A 32 11.93 -5.23 16.22
C ILE A 32 11.16 -5.77 15.03
N GLU A 33 10.04 -6.42 15.28
CA GLU A 33 9.29 -7.12 14.25
C GLU A 33 7.80 -6.78 14.31
N ASP A 34 7.23 -6.37 13.18
CA ASP A 34 5.79 -6.34 12.96
C ASP A 34 5.37 -7.54 12.10
N SER A 35 4.26 -8.18 12.44
CA SER A 35 3.70 -9.29 11.67
C SER A 35 2.79 -8.82 10.54
N ALA A 36 2.52 -9.70 9.57
CA ALA A 36 1.60 -9.44 8.45
C ALA A 36 0.20 -9.01 8.91
N SER A 37 -0.31 -9.59 10.01
CA SER A 37 -1.61 -9.22 10.60
C SER A 37 -1.65 -7.78 11.12
N GLN A 38 -0.50 -7.21 11.43
CA GLN A 38 -0.34 -5.84 11.91
C GLN A 38 0.00 -4.82 10.80
N GLU A 39 -0.08 -5.23 9.53
CA GLU A 39 0.29 -4.38 8.38
C GLU A 39 -0.32 -2.97 8.44
N LYS A 40 -1.57 -2.87 8.86
CA LYS A 40 -2.30 -1.58 8.93
C LYS A 40 -1.87 -0.70 10.10
N THR A 41 -1.53 -1.27 11.22
CA THR A 41 -1.26 -0.54 12.47
C THR A 41 0.22 -0.33 12.72
N ARG A 42 1.05 -1.34 12.42
CA ARG A 42 2.51 -1.37 12.63
C ARG A 42 2.90 -0.75 13.96
N PRO A 43 2.45 -1.32 15.08
CA PRO A 43 2.68 -0.74 16.40
C PRO A 43 4.17 -0.66 16.73
N GLU A 44 4.93 -1.70 16.38
CA GLU A 44 6.35 -1.79 16.67
C GLU A 44 7.17 -0.78 15.86
N TRP A 45 6.82 -0.57 14.56
CA TRP A 45 7.43 0.48 13.75
C TRP A 45 7.21 1.87 14.33
N LYS A 46 5.98 2.17 14.76
CA LYS A 46 5.66 3.47 15.36
C LYS A 46 6.44 3.70 16.65
N GLN A 47 6.44 2.72 17.54
CA GLN A 47 7.19 2.80 18.78
C GLN A 47 8.68 2.96 18.52
N LEU A 48 9.22 2.27 17.52
CA LEU A 48 10.61 2.43 17.12
C LEU A 48 10.91 3.87 16.69
N MET A 49 10.08 4.47 15.83
CA MET A 49 10.25 5.85 15.38
C MET A 49 10.24 6.85 16.56
N ASP A 50 9.41 6.61 17.57
CA ASP A 50 9.36 7.45 18.76
C ASP A 50 10.61 7.30 19.65
N CYS A 51 11.18 6.10 19.71
CA CYS A 51 12.32 5.78 20.57
C CYS A 51 13.70 6.08 19.96
N LEU A 52 13.81 6.24 18.64
CA LEU A 52 15.09 6.53 18.00
C LEU A 52 15.64 7.88 18.43
N GLU A 53 16.92 7.88 18.83
CA GLU A 53 17.63 9.06 19.27
C GLU A 53 18.60 9.59 18.21
N ARG A 54 19.10 10.79 18.46
CA ARG A 54 20.06 11.44 17.54
C ARG A 54 21.33 10.61 17.40
N GLY A 55 21.67 10.29 16.16
CA GLY A 55 22.90 9.57 15.81
C GLY A 55 22.77 8.04 15.88
N ASP A 56 21.58 7.49 16.12
CA ASP A 56 21.34 6.06 16.06
C ASP A 56 21.46 5.52 14.61
N GLU A 57 21.65 4.21 14.50
CA GLU A 57 21.67 3.49 13.24
C GLU A 57 20.42 2.60 13.12
N LEU A 58 19.63 2.83 12.08
CA LEU A 58 18.45 2.04 11.77
C LEU A 58 18.73 1.13 10.60
N VAL A 59 18.58 -0.18 10.82
CA VAL A 59 18.70 -1.21 9.80
C VAL A 59 17.33 -1.75 9.46
N ILE A 60 16.94 -1.71 8.19
CA ILE A 60 15.69 -2.24 7.67
C ILE A 60 15.97 -3.31 6.62
N SER A 61 15.06 -4.28 6.46
CA SER A 61 15.18 -5.29 5.41
C SER A 61 15.10 -4.65 4.02
N LYS A 62 14.02 -3.89 3.78
CA LYS A 62 13.76 -3.18 2.54
C LYS A 62 12.89 -1.95 2.79
N PHE A 63 13.03 -0.88 2.00
CA PHE A 63 12.17 0.31 2.15
C PHE A 63 10.69 0.01 1.94
N SER A 64 10.34 -0.84 0.98
CA SER A 64 8.94 -1.25 0.73
C SER A 64 8.32 -2.06 1.87
N ASN A 65 9.15 -2.67 2.74
CA ASN A 65 8.70 -3.37 3.95
C ASN A 65 8.45 -2.41 5.11
N ALA A 66 9.32 -1.42 5.25
CA ALA A 66 9.24 -0.46 6.34
C ALA A 66 8.22 0.66 6.07
N LEU A 67 8.06 1.09 4.82
CA LEU A 67 7.30 2.27 4.45
C LEU A 67 6.08 1.92 3.56
N ARG A 68 5.06 2.77 3.58
CA ARG A 68 3.79 2.55 2.87
C ARG A 68 3.65 3.35 1.59
N GLY A 69 4.70 3.99 1.13
CA GLY A 69 4.73 4.75 -0.11
C GLY A 69 5.51 6.05 0.01
N ILE A 70 5.47 6.85 -1.05
CA ILE A 70 6.31 8.04 -1.22
C ILE A 70 6.10 9.09 -0.12
N ARG A 71 4.87 9.29 0.34
CA ARG A 71 4.60 10.28 1.41
C ARG A 71 5.29 9.88 2.72
N GLU A 72 5.19 8.61 3.09
CA GLU A 72 5.84 8.11 4.31
C GLU A 72 7.36 8.09 4.17
N LEU A 73 7.87 7.78 2.96
CA LEU A 73 9.29 7.90 2.65
C LEU A 73 9.78 9.33 2.88
N ALA A 74 9.10 10.33 2.36
CA ALA A 74 9.51 11.73 2.52
C ALA A 74 9.57 12.15 4.00
N MET A 75 8.54 11.78 4.78
CA MET A 75 8.50 12.05 6.23
C MET A 75 9.61 11.30 6.97
N PHE A 76 9.88 10.05 6.60
CA PHE A 76 10.92 9.23 7.19
C PHE A 76 12.32 9.80 6.90
N LEU A 77 12.60 10.19 5.67
CA LEU A 77 13.89 10.79 5.30
C LEU A 77 14.12 12.12 6.03
N GLU A 78 13.07 12.95 6.16
CA GLU A 78 13.15 14.19 6.93
C GLU A 78 13.42 13.92 8.42
N PHE A 79 12.74 12.96 9.00
CA PHE A 79 12.99 12.52 10.38
C PHE A 79 14.44 12.06 10.57
N CYS A 80 14.96 11.21 9.68
CA CYS A 80 16.32 10.72 9.73
C CYS A 80 17.34 11.86 9.57
N ARG A 81 17.07 12.82 8.69
CA ARG A 81 17.91 14.01 8.51
C ARG A 81 18.00 14.84 9.77
N VAL A 82 16.86 15.15 10.41
CA VAL A 82 16.80 15.98 11.63
C VAL A 82 17.50 15.30 12.81
N LYS A 83 17.26 14.01 12.99
CA LYS A 83 17.86 13.22 14.07
C LYS A 83 19.27 12.68 13.73
N VAL A 84 19.78 12.95 12.54
CA VAL A 84 21.09 12.44 12.06
C VAL A 84 21.17 10.92 12.18
N ILE A 85 20.09 10.22 11.83
CA ILE A 85 20.03 8.75 11.88
C ILE A 85 20.68 8.19 10.63
N ARG A 86 21.58 7.21 10.81
CA ARG A 86 22.09 6.39 9.71
C ARG A 86 21.04 5.36 9.32
N VAL A 87 20.67 5.32 8.05
CA VAL A 87 19.70 4.33 7.50
C VAL A 87 20.45 3.33 6.64
N ILE A 88 20.21 2.05 6.91
CA ILE A 88 20.77 0.92 6.17
C ILE A 88 19.61 0.05 5.70
N SER A 89 19.48 -0.15 4.38
CA SER A 89 18.52 -1.08 3.78
C SER A 89 19.29 -2.25 3.16
N ILE A 90 19.06 -3.46 3.69
CA ILE A 90 19.83 -4.65 3.32
C ILE A 90 19.57 -5.05 1.88
N GLN A 91 18.30 -5.23 1.52
CA GLN A 91 17.88 -5.74 0.21
C GLN A 91 18.00 -4.69 -0.90
N ASP A 92 17.80 -3.41 -0.57
CA ASP A 92 18.00 -2.31 -1.51
C ASP A 92 19.49 -1.95 -1.67
N LYS A 93 20.38 -2.51 -0.82
CA LYS A 93 21.82 -2.22 -0.76
C LYS A 93 22.09 -0.72 -0.61
N ILE A 94 21.36 -0.08 0.27
CA ILE A 94 21.50 1.36 0.54
C ILE A 94 22.03 1.55 1.95
N ASP A 95 23.05 2.39 2.05
CA ASP A 95 23.59 2.91 3.30
C ASP A 95 23.76 4.42 3.19
N SER A 96 23.08 5.16 4.04
CA SER A 96 23.13 6.63 4.00
C SER A 96 24.52 7.23 4.24
N LYS A 97 25.48 6.45 4.77
CA LYS A 97 26.89 6.83 4.84
C LYS A 97 27.72 6.36 3.64
N GLY A 98 27.20 5.46 2.81
CA GLY A 98 27.90 4.93 1.65
C GLY A 98 29.05 3.96 1.97
N GLU A 99 29.16 3.46 3.19
CA GLU A 99 30.29 2.61 3.64
C GLU A 99 30.07 1.13 3.33
N LEU A 100 28.85 0.62 3.53
CA LEU A 100 28.55 -0.81 3.45
C LEU A 100 28.29 -1.30 2.02
N PHE A 101 27.76 -0.45 1.17
CA PHE A 101 27.40 -0.80 -0.20
C PHE A 101 28.02 0.17 -1.23
N PRO A 102 29.35 0.18 -1.38
CA PRO A 102 30.04 1.16 -2.24
C PRO A 102 29.73 0.99 -3.74
N SER A 103 29.17 -0.14 -4.15
CA SER A 103 28.77 -0.40 -5.54
C SER A 103 27.38 0.19 -5.89
N THR A 104 26.61 0.65 -4.91
CA THR A 104 25.28 1.22 -5.17
C THR A 104 25.42 2.62 -5.76
N SER A 105 24.89 2.78 -6.95
CA SER A 105 24.91 4.07 -7.65
C SER A 105 23.74 4.97 -7.24
N ILE A 106 23.85 6.27 -7.52
CA ILE A 106 22.74 7.22 -7.34
C ILE A 106 21.53 6.79 -8.22
N ALA A 107 21.78 6.24 -9.41
CA ALA A 107 20.73 5.76 -10.29
C ALA A 107 19.93 4.62 -9.64
N ASP A 108 20.59 3.67 -8.94
CA ASP A 108 19.92 2.58 -8.22
C ASP A 108 19.01 3.13 -7.12
N VAL A 109 19.48 4.13 -6.39
CA VAL A 109 18.69 4.79 -5.32
C VAL A 109 17.45 5.49 -5.90
N LEU A 110 17.62 6.23 -7.00
CA LEU A 110 16.51 6.91 -7.66
C LEU A 110 15.50 5.92 -8.24
N PHE A 111 15.98 4.83 -8.83
CA PHE A 111 15.12 3.75 -9.33
C PHE A 111 14.32 3.10 -8.21
N MET A 112 14.96 2.77 -7.10
CA MET A 112 14.29 2.21 -5.92
C MET A 112 13.21 3.15 -5.38
N PHE A 113 13.47 4.45 -5.27
CA PHE A 113 12.46 5.40 -4.83
C PHE A 113 11.30 5.52 -5.83
N GLY A 114 11.58 5.46 -7.13
CA GLY A 114 10.55 5.46 -8.17
C GLY A 114 9.65 4.23 -8.14
N SER A 115 10.20 3.04 -7.89
CA SER A 115 9.45 1.78 -7.83
C SER A 115 8.76 1.51 -6.49
N LEU A 116 9.09 2.26 -5.43
CA LEU A 116 8.61 2.01 -4.07
C LEU A 116 7.09 1.88 -3.97
N SER A 117 6.34 2.74 -4.64
CA SER A 117 4.87 2.71 -4.59
C SER A 117 4.28 1.44 -5.18
N GLU A 118 4.85 0.94 -6.27
CA GLU A 118 4.43 -0.28 -6.93
C GLU A 118 4.75 -1.50 -6.06
N GLU A 119 5.94 -1.55 -5.50
CA GLU A 119 6.36 -2.62 -4.59
C GLU A 119 5.50 -2.68 -3.34
N VAL A 120 5.18 -1.54 -2.72
CA VAL A 120 4.29 -1.48 -1.56
C VAL A 120 2.89 -1.98 -1.89
N VAL A 121 2.36 -1.64 -3.07
CA VAL A 121 1.06 -2.14 -3.52
C VAL A 121 1.11 -3.65 -3.76
N ALA A 122 2.16 -4.16 -4.38
CA ALA A 122 2.36 -5.59 -4.61
C ALA A 122 2.44 -6.35 -3.28
N LEU A 123 3.23 -5.87 -2.33
CA LEU A 123 3.35 -6.45 -0.99
C LEU A 123 2.00 -6.53 -0.27
N ARG A 124 1.24 -5.44 -0.26
CA ARG A 124 -0.08 -5.41 0.39
C ARG A 124 -1.08 -6.38 -0.22
N LYS A 125 -1.11 -6.45 -1.55
CA LYS A 125 -1.99 -7.41 -2.25
C LYS A 125 -1.64 -8.84 -1.87
N ALA A 126 -0.38 -9.11 -1.82
CA ALA A 126 0.16 -10.41 -1.53
C ALA A 126 -0.10 -10.81 -0.06
N THR A 127 0.16 -9.92 0.91
CA THR A 127 -0.15 -10.13 2.34
C THR A 127 -1.65 -10.35 2.56
N ALA A 128 -2.51 -9.54 1.94
CA ALA A 128 -3.96 -9.70 2.02
C ALA A 128 -4.44 -11.04 1.44
N HIS A 129 -3.80 -11.55 0.40
CA HIS A 129 -4.11 -12.85 -0.20
C HIS A 129 -3.78 -14.00 0.75
N VAL A 130 -2.64 -13.95 1.42
CA VAL A 130 -2.23 -14.97 2.41
C VAL A 130 -3.16 -14.96 3.62
N GLU A 131 -3.48 -13.80 4.17
CA GLU A 131 -4.45 -13.69 5.29
C GLU A 131 -5.82 -14.24 4.91
N TYR A 132 -6.24 -13.99 3.67
CA TYR A 132 -7.48 -14.52 3.14
C TYR A 132 -7.47 -16.06 3.07
N ILE A 133 -6.40 -16.68 2.57
CA ILE A 133 -6.25 -18.14 2.54
C ILE A 133 -6.25 -18.70 3.97
N LYS A 134 -5.50 -18.10 4.89
CA LYS A 134 -5.42 -18.54 6.30
C LYS A 134 -6.75 -18.44 7.05
N SER A 135 -7.57 -17.45 6.75
CA SER A 135 -8.87 -17.26 7.40
C SER A 135 -9.87 -18.37 7.09
N GLY A 136 -9.59 -19.23 6.10
CA GLY A 136 -10.50 -20.31 5.68
C GLY A 136 -11.86 -19.81 5.16
N ILE A 137 -12.02 -18.50 5.04
CA ILE A 137 -13.22 -17.88 4.47
C ILE A 137 -13.21 -18.22 2.99
N LYS A 138 -14.04 -19.20 2.57
CA LYS A 138 -14.29 -19.39 1.14
C LYS A 138 -14.65 -18.02 0.55
N PRO A 139 -14.11 -17.65 -0.64
CA PRO A 139 -14.53 -16.42 -1.28
C PRO A 139 -16.04 -16.42 -1.28
N ALA A 140 -16.67 -15.49 -0.58
CA ALA A 140 -18.01 -15.14 -0.95
C ALA A 140 -17.88 -14.90 -2.45
N LYS A 141 -18.53 -15.76 -3.28
CA LYS A 141 -18.57 -15.59 -4.74
C LYS A 141 -18.72 -14.11 -4.92
N SER A 142 -17.75 -13.45 -5.55
CA SER A 142 -17.70 -12.01 -5.65
C SER A 142 -19.08 -11.58 -6.12
N SER A 143 -19.92 -11.18 -5.18
CA SER A 143 -21.04 -10.37 -5.52
C SER A 143 -20.37 -9.15 -6.11
N THR A 144 -20.28 -9.10 -7.43
CA THR A 144 -20.03 -7.88 -8.19
C THR A 144 -20.63 -6.75 -7.40
N PRO A 145 -19.88 -5.71 -7.04
CA PRO A 145 -20.34 -4.72 -6.10
C PRO A 145 -21.72 -4.25 -6.57
N LYS A 146 -22.73 -4.37 -5.70
CA LYS A 146 -24.11 -3.95 -5.94
C LYS A 146 -24.24 -2.50 -6.45
N LYS A 147 -23.15 -1.72 -6.38
CA LYS A 147 -23.04 -0.36 -6.93
C LYS A 147 -23.50 -0.23 -8.39
N GLY A 148 -23.33 -1.24 -9.23
CA GLY A 148 -23.85 -1.20 -10.61
C GLY A 148 -25.37 -1.36 -10.67
N ILE A 149 -25.91 -2.30 -9.91
CA ILE A 149 -27.36 -2.59 -9.89
C ILE A 149 -28.11 -1.46 -9.20
N ASP A 150 -27.60 -0.94 -8.09
CA ASP A 150 -28.23 0.18 -7.40
C ASP A 150 -28.20 1.45 -8.25
N ARG A 151 -27.11 1.68 -9.00
CA ARG A 151 -27.00 2.79 -9.94
C ARG A 151 -27.98 2.65 -11.11
N GLU A 152 -28.14 1.45 -11.67
CA GLU A 152 -29.12 1.19 -12.74
C GLU A 152 -30.55 1.37 -12.24
N ARG A 153 -30.88 0.88 -11.03
CA ARG A 153 -32.18 1.08 -10.39
C ARG A 153 -32.46 2.57 -10.13
N ASN A 154 -31.48 3.32 -9.67
CA ASN A 154 -31.65 4.76 -9.45
C ASN A 154 -31.96 5.49 -10.74
N ILE A 155 -31.36 5.12 -11.88
CA ILE A 155 -31.66 5.68 -13.19
C ILE A 155 -33.12 5.41 -13.59
N VAL A 156 -33.59 4.18 -13.42
CA VAL A 156 -34.98 3.80 -13.69
C VAL A 156 -35.94 4.57 -12.79
N ASN A 157 -35.63 4.70 -11.50
CA ASN A 157 -36.44 5.46 -10.56
C ASN A 157 -36.51 6.95 -10.92
N MET A 158 -35.38 7.56 -11.30
CA MET A 158 -35.37 8.97 -11.74
C MET A 158 -36.25 9.17 -12.98
N TYR A 159 -36.16 8.28 -13.97
CA TYR A 159 -36.97 8.37 -15.18
C TYR A 159 -38.48 8.21 -14.87
N ASN A 160 -38.84 7.28 -14.01
CA ASN A 160 -40.23 7.08 -13.55
C ASN A 160 -40.74 8.28 -12.73
N ASN A 161 -39.86 9.06 -12.12
CA ASN A 161 -40.19 10.31 -11.44
C ASN A 161 -40.12 11.55 -12.37
N ASN A 162 -40.22 11.35 -13.68
CA ASN A 162 -40.28 12.39 -14.71
C ASN A 162 -39.01 13.27 -14.84
N TYR A 163 -37.83 12.78 -14.40
CA TYR A 163 -36.59 13.47 -14.70
C TYR A 163 -36.23 13.30 -16.18
N THR A 164 -35.69 14.35 -16.78
CA THR A 164 -35.26 14.28 -18.18
C THR A 164 -34.03 13.39 -18.37
N ILE A 165 -33.88 12.82 -19.57
CA ILE A 165 -32.68 12.01 -19.91
C ILE A 165 -31.40 12.79 -19.68
N ASP A 166 -31.41 14.10 -19.91
CA ASP A 166 -30.27 14.98 -19.72
C ASP A 166 -29.91 15.16 -18.24
N ASP A 167 -30.91 15.33 -17.39
CA ASP A 167 -30.71 15.43 -15.94
C ASP A 167 -30.18 14.12 -15.37
N ILE A 168 -30.76 13.00 -15.77
CA ILE A 168 -30.34 11.67 -15.39
C ILE A 168 -28.89 11.43 -15.83
N TRP A 169 -28.55 11.81 -17.06
CA TRP A 169 -27.19 11.66 -17.56
C TRP A 169 -26.17 12.48 -16.75
N LYS A 170 -26.45 13.76 -16.49
CA LYS A 170 -25.57 14.64 -15.68
C LYS A 170 -25.30 14.09 -14.30
N VAL A 171 -26.34 13.58 -13.63
CA VAL A 171 -26.25 13.04 -12.26
C VAL A 171 -25.63 11.63 -12.24
N SER A 172 -25.86 10.82 -13.28
CA SER A 172 -25.41 9.43 -13.34
C SER A 172 -23.91 9.27 -13.50
N GLY A 173 -23.18 10.30 -14.00
CA GLY A 173 -21.75 10.25 -14.25
C GLY A 173 -21.35 9.30 -15.39
N PHE A 174 -22.25 8.97 -16.32
CA PHE A 174 -21.91 8.24 -17.54
C PHE A 174 -21.28 9.15 -18.58
N ARG A 175 -20.40 8.56 -19.41
CA ARG A 175 -19.73 9.30 -20.50
C ARG A 175 -20.69 9.74 -21.62
N SER A 176 -21.84 9.07 -21.78
CA SER A 176 -22.81 9.37 -22.84
C SER A 176 -24.23 9.11 -22.43
N ARG A 177 -25.18 9.84 -23.05
CA ARG A 177 -26.61 9.64 -22.91
C ARG A 177 -27.06 8.25 -23.37
N SER A 178 -26.36 7.65 -24.34
CA SER A 178 -26.66 6.31 -24.84
C SER A 178 -26.55 5.25 -23.74
N SER A 179 -25.75 5.46 -22.72
CA SER A 179 -25.65 4.55 -21.56
C SER A 179 -26.96 4.57 -20.73
N VAL A 180 -27.58 5.74 -20.57
CA VAL A 180 -28.86 5.89 -19.87
C VAL A 180 -29.95 5.17 -20.65
N PHE A 181 -30.06 5.41 -21.97
CA PHE A 181 -31.00 4.72 -22.84
C PHE A 181 -30.87 3.20 -22.78
N ARG A 182 -29.64 2.68 -22.82
CA ARG A 182 -29.35 1.24 -22.73
C ARG A 182 -29.87 0.63 -21.43
N ILE A 183 -29.75 1.35 -20.31
CA ILE A 183 -30.24 0.90 -19.01
C ILE A 183 -31.78 0.92 -18.99
N LEU A 184 -32.42 2.00 -19.42
CA LEU A 184 -33.88 2.08 -19.46
C LEU A 184 -34.46 0.96 -20.33
N ASN A 185 -33.89 0.71 -21.51
CA ASN A 185 -34.27 -0.40 -22.37
C ASN A 185 -34.09 -1.78 -21.72
N LYS A 186 -32.94 -1.98 -21.00
CA LYS A 186 -32.66 -3.22 -20.27
C LYS A 186 -33.74 -3.53 -19.23
N TYR A 187 -34.29 -2.51 -18.59
CA TYR A 187 -35.34 -2.64 -17.59
C TYR A 187 -36.78 -2.52 -18.18
N GLY A 188 -36.93 -2.54 -19.50
CA GLY A 188 -38.24 -2.54 -20.18
C GLY A 188 -39.02 -1.24 -20.05
N VAL A 189 -38.36 -0.13 -19.72
CA VAL A 189 -39.02 1.16 -19.56
C VAL A 189 -39.40 1.72 -20.93
N LYS A 190 -40.69 1.96 -21.17
CA LYS A 190 -41.14 2.63 -22.40
C LYS A 190 -40.74 4.09 -22.40
N LEU A 191 -39.94 4.46 -23.38
CA LEU A 191 -39.48 5.84 -23.55
C LEU A 191 -40.61 6.69 -24.14
N ASN A 192 -41.06 7.71 -23.43
CA ASN A 192 -41.95 8.73 -24.01
C ASN A 192 -41.11 9.55 -25.03
N ARG A 193 -41.36 9.29 -26.30
CA ARG A 193 -40.86 10.16 -27.38
C ARG A 193 -41.81 11.37 -27.44
N GLY A 194 -41.46 12.45 -26.71
CA GLY A 194 -42.04 13.75 -26.96
C GLY A 194 -41.45 14.38 -28.22
#